data_c8b46323221529f1306fb3082eea583c
#
_entry.id   c8b46323221529f1306fb3082eea583c
#
_cell.length_a   1.000
_cell.length_b   1.000
_cell.length_c   1.000
_cell.angle_alpha   90.00
_cell.angle_beta   90.00
_cell.angle_gamma   90.00
#
_symmetry.space_group_name_H-M   'P 1'
#
loop_
_entity.id
_entity.type
_entity.pdbx_description
1 polymer ?
#
loop_
_entity_poly.entity_id
_entity_poly.type
_entity_poly.pdbx_seq_one_letter_code
_entity_poly.pdbx_strand_id
1 'polypeptide(L)'
;MTKFFSAEFPATLRRLAAGIALVLLAAAPAAAADTQPLVSPAWLNSHLRDANLVVLDIRSAIDGSKPETFAQGHIPGAVHSDYDKAGWRVTRNNVPFMVPTTPELEKLIGDLGIDENSHVVVVPAGVNVLDFGSAARTYWTLKYAGVGNVSILDGVLAAWKAAGLPLATGAQTPSPAIFTATIDNGILALAPDVEKIEQSGGATLVDARPVSFFFGKEKAPAAAAYGHIPGALNIDSAQFYDPATNRLKPKAELAAIASELPAGATVAYCNTGHWAATDWFVLHELLGRNNAKLFAGSMVEWTSNASRPIESARTKWDDLKKKLGMGT
;
A
#
# COMPACT_ATOMS: atom_id res chain seq x y z
N MET A 1 54.56 83.13 -39.64
CA MET A 1 53.30 83.25 -40.35
C MET A 1 52.72 81.86 -40.56
N THR A 2 51.86 81.42 -39.71
CA THR A 2 51.21 80.16 -39.98
C THR A 2 49.93 80.18 -39.16
N LYS A 3 48.79 80.13 -39.84
CA LYS A 3 47.46 80.12 -39.17
C LYS A 3 47.07 78.74 -38.77
N PHE A 4 46.64 78.60 -37.50
CA PHE A 4 46.00 77.42 -36.99
C PHE A 4 44.51 77.42 -37.40
N PHE A 5 44.07 76.31 -38.03
CA PHE A 5 42.67 76.01 -38.21
C PHE A 5 42.22 75.01 -37.13
N SER A 6 41.30 75.45 -36.33
CA SER A 6 40.59 74.59 -35.36
C SER A 6 39.40 73.92 -36.12
N ALA A 7 39.33 72.63 -36.09
CA ALA A 7 38.13 71.89 -36.53
C ALA A 7 37.37 71.35 -35.28
N GLU A 8 36.17 71.93 -35.06
CA GLU A 8 35.24 71.39 -34.10
C GLU A 8 34.53 70.15 -34.64
N PHE A 9 34.50 69.08 -33.86
CA PHE A 9 33.64 67.95 -34.09
C PHE A 9 32.42 68.00 -33.15
N PRO A 10 31.18 67.76 -33.71
CA PRO A 10 29.98 67.73 -32.89
C PRO A 10 29.81 66.46 -32.11
N ALA A 11 29.45 66.65 -30.86
CA ALA A 11 28.95 65.55 -29.99
C ALA A 11 27.58 65.08 -30.51
N THR A 12 27.41 63.77 -30.64
CA THR A 12 26.18 63.02 -30.32
C THR A 12 26.24 61.62 -30.90
N LEU A 13 26.42 60.64 -30.07
CA LEU A 13 25.64 59.37 -30.11
C LEU A 13 25.86 58.61 -28.77
N ARG A 14 25.04 58.94 -27.78
CA ARG A 14 24.88 58.11 -26.62
C ARG A 14 24.06 56.91 -27.05
N ARG A 15 24.68 55.74 -27.23
CA ARG A 15 24.01 54.48 -27.35
C ARG A 15 23.55 53.99 -25.98
N LEU A 16 22.25 54.07 -25.74
CA LEU A 16 21.60 53.32 -24.66
C LEU A 16 21.75 51.84 -24.94
N ALA A 17 22.64 51.15 -24.22
CA ALA A 17 22.62 49.70 -24.10
C ALA A 17 21.63 49.37 -22.99
N ALA A 18 20.36 49.06 -23.35
CA ALA A 18 19.40 48.44 -22.44
C ALA A 18 19.80 46.98 -22.25
N GLY A 19 20.49 46.69 -21.13
CA GLY A 19 20.76 45.35 -20.72
C GLY A 19 19.46 44.67 -20.24
N ILE A 20 18.92 43.75 -21.03
CA ILE A 20 17.88 42.84 -20.58
C ILE A 20 18.56 41.83 -19.63
N ALA A 21 18.44 42.04 -18.35
CA ALA A 21 18.81 41.03 -17.34
C ALA A 21 17.73 39.92 -17.38
N LEU A 22 18.04 38.83 -18.07
CA LEU A 22 17.23 37.60 -18.04
C LEU A 22 17.40 37.00 -16.66
N VAL A 23 16.46 37.26 -15.74
CA VAL A 23 16.38 36.57 -14.44
C VAL A 23 15.92 35.15 -14.72
N LEU A 24 16.85 34.23 -14.86
CA LEU A 24 16.59 32.79 -14.76
C LEU A 24 16.14 32.52 -13.31
N LEU A 25 14.84 32.48 -13.05
CA LEU A 25 14.32 31.84 -11.86
C LEU A 25 14.67 30.37 -12.01
N ALA A 26 15.74 29.94 -11.36
CA ALA A 26 15.96 28.52 -11.08
C ALA A 26 14.80 28.06 -10.18
N ALA A 27 13.86 27.33 -10.75
CA ALA A 27 12.90 26.58 -9.96
C ALA A 27 13.73 25.63 -9.10
N ALA A 28 13.86 25.92 -7.81
CA ALA A 28 14.39 24.96 -6.86
C ALA A 28 13.52 23.69 -6.99
N PRO A 29 14.10 22.48 -7.06
CA PRO A 29 13.28 21.29 -6.97
C PRO A 29 12.51 21.41 -5.66
N ALA A 30 11.17 21.34 -5.75
CA ALA A 30 10.33 21.22 -4.58
C ALA A 30 10.87 19.98 -3.84
N ALA A 31 11.42 20.19 -2.64
CA ALA A 31 11.77 19.08 -1.77
C ALA A 31 10.51 18.22 -1.71
N ALA A 32 10.63 16.94 -2.10
CA ALA A 32 9.55 15.99 -1.94
C ALA A 32 9.11 16.10 -0.48
N ALA A 33 7.92 16.64 -0.22
CA ALA A 33 7.39 16.69 1.13
C ALA A 33 7.35 15.23 1.58
N ASP A 34 7.94 14.92 2.74
CA ASP A 34 7.91 13.56 3.30
C ASP A 34 6.45 13.12 3.36
N THR A 35 6.06 12.28 2.41
CA THR A 35 4.68 11.80 2.32
C THR A 35 4.40 10.93 3.52
N GLN A 36 3.49 11.38 4.38
CA GLN A 36 3.12 10.62 5.56
C GLN A 36 2.34 9.37 5.13
N PRO A 37 2.69 8.16 5.63
CA PRO A 37 1.96 6.93 5.31
C PRO A 37 0.47 6.97 5.69
N LEU A 38 0.13 7.77 6.71
CA LEU A 38 -1.24 8.05 7.13
C LEU A 38 -1.53 9.55 7.04
N VAL A 39 -2.66 9.91 6.44
CA VAL A 39 -3.14 11.30 6.35
C VAL A 39 -4.50 11.46 7.01
N SER A 40 -4.71 12.58 7.72
CA SER A 40 -6.00 12.83 8.37
C SER A 40 -7.07 13.27 7.37
N PRO A 41 -8.38 13.12 7.71
CA PRO A 41 -9.47 13.69 6.91
C PRO A 41 -9.33 15.20 6.68
N ALA A 42 -8.86 15.95 7.67
CA ALA A 42 -8.63 17.39 7.56
C ALA A 42 -7.53 17.71 6.55
N TRP A 43 -6.41 16.97 6.60
CA TRP A 43 -5.34 17.10 5.61
C TRP A 43 -5.87 16.81 4.20
N LEU A 44 -6.52 15.68 4.00
CA LEU A 44 -7.05 15.30 2.69
C LEU A 44 -8.04 16.35 2.15
N ASN A 45 -8.95 16.85 3.00
CA ASN A 45 -9.91 17.87 2.59
C ASN A 45 -9.25 19.16 2.12
N SER A 46 -8.13 19.57 2.73
CA SER A 46 -7.39 20.77 2.33
C SER A 46 -6.61 20.58 1.01
N HIS A 47 -6.33 19.34 0.61
CA HIS A 47 -5.53 18.99 -0.58
C HIS A 47 -6.36 18.45 -1.76
N LEU A 48 -7.71 18.38 -1.64
CA LEU A 48 -8.57 17.84 -2.71
C LEU A 48 -8.44 18.56 -4.07
N ARG A 49 -7.81 19.73 -4.11
CA ARG A 49 -7.60 20.52 -5.34
C ARG A 49 -6.18 20.43 -5.89
N ASP A 50 -5.31 19.65 -5.24
CA ASP A 50 -3.95 19.48 -5.71
C ASP A 50 -3.95 18.66 -7.00
N ALA A 51 -3.27 19.18 -8.01
CA ALA A 51 -3.35 18.62 -9.37
C ALA A 51 -2.80 17.18 -9.47
N ASN A 52 -1.91 16.80 -8.55
CA ASN A 52 -1.31 15.46 -8.49
C ASN A 52 -1.95 14.53 -7.46
N LEU A 53 -3.00 14.99 -6.75
CA LEU A 53 -3.69 14.14 -5.77
C LEU A 53 -4.69 13.20 -6.46
N VAL A 54 -4.57 11.91 -6.18
CA VAL A 54 -5.55 10.88 -6.56
C VAL A 54 -6.13 10.27 -5.29
N VAL A 55 -7.43 10.48 -5.05
CA VAL A 55 -8.16 9.81 -3.96
C VAL A 55 -8.68 8.49 -4.50
N LEU A 56 -8.14 7.38 -4.03
CA LEU A 56 -8.43 6.04 -4.51
C LEU A 56 -9.36 5.31 -3.55
N ASP A 57 -10.64 5.25 -3.87
CA ASP A 57 -11.66 4.50 -3.11
C ASP A 57 -11.62 3.02 -3.54
N ILE A 58 -11.31 2.15 -2.58
CA ILE A 58 -11.09 0.71 -2.85
C ILE A 58 -12.21 -0.17 -2.29
N ARG A 59 -13.34 0.41 -1.90
CA ARG A 59 -14.45 -0.35 -1.35
C ARG A 59 -14.91 -1.46 -2.28
N SER A 60 -15.20 -2.62 -1.71
CA SER A 60 -15.53 -3.84 -2.44
C SER A 60 -16.36 -4.81 -1.59
N ALA A 61 -16.63 -6.00 -2.10
CA ALA A 61 -17.41 -7.00 -1.37
C ALA A 61 -16.74 -7.46 -0.06
N ILE A 62 -15.41 -7.32 0.08
CA ILE A 62 -14.67 -7.73 1.30
C ILE A 62 -15.07 -6.90 2.53
N ASP A 63 -15.50 -5.65 2.33
CA ASP A 63 -15.99 -4.75 3.38
C ASP A 63 -17.53 -4.70 3.45
N GLY A 64 -18.22 -5.53 2.67
CA GLY A 64 -19.67 -5.57 2.56
C GLY A 64 -20.26 -4.51 1.62
N SER A 65 -19.43 -3.77 0.92
CA SER A 65 -19.87 -2.79 -0.08
C SER A 65 -20.49 -3.49 -1.29
N LYS A 66 -21.53 -2.86 -1.84
CA LYS A 66 -22.18 -3.28 -3.07
C LYS A 66 -21.67 -2.43 -4.25
N PRO A 67 -21.88 -2.86 -5.49
CA PRO A 67 -21.40 -2.10 -6.67
C PRO A 67 -21.87 -0.63 -6.70
N GLU A 68 -23.07 -0.36 -6.16
CA GLU A 68 -23.64 0.99 -6.10
C GLU A 68 -23.15 1.84 -4.92
N THR A 69 -22.44 1.26 -3.94
CA THR A 69 -22.04 1.96 -2.70
C THR A 69 -21.17 3.19 -2.97
N PHE A 70 -20.27 3.10 -3.94
CA PHE A 70 -19.45 4.25 -4.33
C PHE A 70 -20.32 5.39 -4.87
N ALA A 71 -21.21 5.10 -5.81
CA ALA A 71 -22.09 6.11 -6.41
C ALA A 71 -23.07 6.75 -5.41
N GLN A 72 -23.39 6.06 -4.32
CA GLN A 72 -24.25 6.60 -3.25
C GLN A 72 -23.52 7.62 -2.36
N GLY A 73 -22.19 7.55 -2.26
CA GLY A 73 -21.40 8.52 -1.50
C GLY A 73 -19.93 8.18 -1.42
N HIS A 74 -19.09 9.13 -1.87
CA HIS A 74 -17.63 9.03 -1.85
C HIS A 74 -16.99 10.39 -1.57
N ILE A 75 -15.69 10.43 -1.29
CA ILE A 75 -14.93 11.68 -1.13
C ILE A 75 -14.92 12.41 -2.48
N PRO A 76 -15.16 13.74 -2.52
CA PRO A 76 -15.15 14.48 -3.78
C PRO A 76 -13.87 14.26 -4.60
N GLY A 77 -14.04 13.96 -5.89
CA GLY A 77 -12.92 13.69 -6.80
C GLY A 77 -12.32 12.27 -6.70
N ALA A 78 -12.82 11.42 -5.78
CA ALA A 78 -12.32 10.06 -5.67
C ALA A 78 -12.63 9.24 -6.92
N VAL A 79 -11.68 8.41 -7.33
CA VAL A 79 -11.86 7.34 -8.32
C VAL A 79 -12.06 6.01 -7.61
N HIS A 80 -12.90 5.13 -8.19
CA HIS A 80 -13.21 3.84 -7.59
C HIS A 80 -12.44 2.71 -8.27
N SER A 81 -11.85 1.85 -7.45
CA SER A 81 -11.19 0.63 -7.90
C SER A 81 -11.56 -0.52 -6.96
N ASP A 82 -12.55 -1.34 -7.35
CA ASP A 82 -13.01 -2.49 -6.56
C ASP A 82 -11.83 -3.41 -6.20
N TYR A 83 -11.46 -3.48 -4.93
CA TYR A 83 -10.29 -4.22 -4.47
C TYR A 83 -10.33 -5.71 -4.86
N ASP A 84 -11.51 -6.30 -4.91
CA ASP A 84 -11.66 -7.72 -5.22
C ASP A 84 -11.64 -8.02 -6.72
N LYS A 85 -12.02 -7.04 -7.57
CA LYS A 85 -12.27 -7.28 -9.00
C LYS A 85 -11.38 -6.49 -9.95
N ALA A 86 -10.79 -5.38 -9.50
CA ALA A 86 -10.04 -4.50 -10.40
C ALA A 86 -8.67 -5.06 -10.86
N GLY A 87 -8.19 -6.14 -10.25
CA GLY A 87 -6.91 -6.75 -10.61
C GLY A 87 -5.76 -6.45 -9.66
N TRP A 88 -6.03 -5.92 -8.46
CA TRP A 88 -5.01 -5.75 -7.41
C TRP A 88 -4.37 -7.08 -6.98
N ARG A 89 -5.07 -8.18 -7.22
CA ARG A 89 -4.62 -9.55 -6.99
C ARG A 89 -5.13 -10.44 -8.13
N VAL A 90 -4.27 -11.27 -8.66
CA VAL A 90 -4.58 -12.11 -9.84
C VAL A 90 -4.42 -13.59 -9.52
N THR A 91 -4.98 -14.45 -10.38
CA THR A 91 -4.69 -15.90 -10.35
C THR A 91 -3.54 -16.18 -11.30
N ARG A 92 -2.50 -16.87 -10.80
CA ARG A 92 -1.35 -17.28 -11.61
C ARG A 92 -0.97 -18.72 -11.31
N ASN A 93 -0.78 -19.53 -12.35
CA ASN A 93 -0.47 -20.95 -12.22
C ASN A 93 -1.46 -21.69 -11.28
N ASN A 94 -2.74 -21.36 -11.38
CA ASN A 94 -3.84 -21.85 -10.52
C ASN A 94 -3.73 -21.45 -9.05
N VAL A 95 -2.82 -20.54 -8.68
CA VAL A 95 -2.73 -19.95 -7.35
C VAL A 95 -3.42 -18.58 -7.36
N PRO A 96 -4.51 -18.39 -6.61
CA PRO A 96 -5.21 -17.11 -6.55
C PRO A 96 -4.49 -16.11 -5.64
N PHE A 97 -4.84 -14.83 -5.79
CA PHE A 97 -4.38 -13.70 -4.96
C PHE A 97 -2.89 -13.33 -5.11
N MET A 98 -2.26 -13.74 -6.20
CA MET A 98 -0.87 -13.43 -6.52
C MET A 98 -0.70 -11.95 -6.92
N VAL A 99 0.54 -11.48 -6.86
CA VAL A 99 0.92 -10.14 -7.33
C VAL A 99 0.75 -10.07 -8.85
N PRO A 100 0.15 -9.01 -9.41
CA PRO A 100 0.09 -8.79 -10.85
C PRO A 100 1.49 -8.65 -11.48
N THR A 101 1.59 -8.93 -12.78
CA THR A 101 2.81 -8.65 -13.56
C THR A 101 3.01 -7.15 -13.75
N THR A 102 4.23 -6.75 -14.13
CA THR A 102 4.53 -5.35 -14.46
C THR A 102 3.54 -4.74 -15.46
N PRO A 103 3.24 -5.36 -16.63
CA PRO A 103 2.26 -4.81 -17.55
C PRO A 103 0.83 -4.72 -16.99
N GLU A 104 0.42 -5.68 -16.15
CA GLU A 104 -0.89 -5.64 -15.48
C GLU A 104 -0.96 -4.49 -14.48
N LEU A 105 0.14 -4.23 -13.73
CA LEU A 105 0.25 -3.10 -12.80
C LEU A 105 0.24 -1.75 -13.55
N GLU A 106 1.03 -1.63 -14.61
CA GLU A 106 1.06 -0.42 -15.44
C GLU A 106 -0.32 -0.06 -15.99
N LYS A 107 -1.02 -1.08 -16.50
CA LYS A 107 -2.38 -0.88 -16.98
C LYS A 107 -3.35 -0.51 -15.87
N LEU A 108 -3.37 -1.27 -14.75
CA LEU A 108 -4.28 -1.02 -13.63
C LEU A 108 -4.09 0.38 -13.05
N ILE A 109 -2.84 0.77 -12.80
CA ILE A 109 -2.50 2.05 -12.16
C ILE A 109 -2.76 3.20 -13.13
N GLY A 110 -2.32 3.07 -14.38
CA GLY A 110 -2.55 4.07 -15.42
C GLY A 110 -4.03 4.32 -15.73
N ASP A 111 -4.85 3.26 -15.80
CA ASP A 111 -6.29 3.38 -16.02
C ASP A 111 -7.00 4.18 -14.90
N LEU A 112 -6.42 4.22 -13.69
CA LEU A 112 -6.92 5.01 -12.56
C LEU A 112 -6.48 6.49 -12.59
N GLY A 113 -5.73 6.90 -13.60
CA GLY A 113 -5.20 8.26 -13.72
C GLY A 113 -3.99 8.52 -12.84
N ILE A 114 -3.30 7.47 -12.41
CA ILE A 114 -2.10 7.55 -11.56
C ILE A 114 -0.86 7.48 -12.45
N ASP A 115 0.05 8.43 -12.26
CA ASP A 115 1.40 8.47 -12.84
C ASP A 115 2.48 8.52 -11.73
N GLU A 116 3.75 8.65 -12.12
CA GLU A 116 4.90 8.67 -11.21
C GLU A 116 4.93 9.90 -10.29
N ASN A 117 4.19 10.97 -10.64
CA ASN A 117 4.13 12.21 -9.86
C ASN A 117 2.92 12.26 -8.92
N SER A 118 2.03 11.30 -9.04
CA SER A 118 0.79 11.27 -8.28
C SER A 118 1.03 11.03 -6.80
N HIS A 119 0.26 11.73 -5.94
CA HIS A 119 0.09 11.39 -4.54
C HIS A 119 -1.23 10.64 -4.39
N VAL A 120 -1.15 9.34 -4.12
CA VAL A 120 -2.33 8.47 -4.00
C VAL A 120 -2.74 8.35 -2.53
N VAL A 121 -3.99 8.71 -2.23
CA VAL A 121 -4.58 8.48 -0.90
C VAL A 121 -5.60 7.34 -1.00
N VAL A 122 -5.26 6.19 -0.43
CA VAL A 122 -6.09 4.99 -0.41
C VAL A 122 -7.19 5.12 0.64
N VAL A 123 -8.44 4.90 0.24
CA VAL A 123 -9.63 5.07 1.10
C VAL A 123 -10.43 3.77 1.16
N PRO A 124 -10.31 2.99 2.25
CA PRO A 124 -11.20 1.86 2.54
C PRO A 124 -12.49 2.31 3.22
N ALA A 125 -13.45 1.42 3.40
CA ALA A 125 -14.75 1.71 4.01
C ALA A 125 -14.66 2.10 5.49
N GLY A 126 -13.89 1.36 6.27
CA GLY A 126 -13.78 1.51 7.72
C GLY A 126 -14.74 0.64 8.49
N VAL A 127 -14.73 -0.65 8.20
CA VAL A 127 -15.62 -1.64 8.82
C VAL A 127 -14.90 -2.46 9.90
N ASN A 128 -13.66 -2.88 9.62
CA ASN A 128 -12.87 -3.73 10.52
C ASN A 128 -11.41 -3.87 10.02
N VAL A 129 -10.61 -4.68 10.73
CA VAL A 129 -9.21 -4.95 10.38
C VAL A 129 -9.04 -5.61 9.00
N LEU A 130 -10.03 -6.38 8.55
CA LEU A 130 -9.97 -7.01 7.23
C LEU A 130 -10.03 -5.95 6.12
N ASP A 131 -10.90 -4.96 6.27
CA ASP A 131 -11.02 -3.83 5.37
C ASP A 131 -9.75 -2.93 5.39
N PHE A 132 -9.16 -2.68 6.57
CA PHE A 132 -7.86 -2.00 6.63
C PHE A 132 -6.77 -2.79 5.90
N GLY A 133 -6.80 -4.13 5.95
CA GLY A 133 -5.88 -4.99 5.21
C GLY A 133 -5.97 -4.79 3.69
N SER A 134 -7.15 -4.47 3.13
CA SER A 134 -7.28 -4.14 1.70
C SER A 134 -6.55 -2.84 1.36
N ALA A 135 -6.65 -1.82 2.22
CA ALA A 135 -5.91 -0.57 2.05
C ALA A 135 -4.39 -0.78 2.15
N ALA A 136 -3.94 -1.51 3.16
CA ALA A 136 -2.52 -1.81 3.34
C ALA A 136 -1.95 -2.63 2.16
N ARG A 137 -2.72 -3.59 1.60
CA ARG A 137 -2.30 -4.35 0.43
C ARG A 137 -2.27 -3.50 -0.84
N THR A 138 -3.25 -2.61 -1.04
CA THR A 138 -3.24 -1.65 -2.16
C THR A 138 -2.07 -0.69 -2.04
N TYR A 139 -1.84 -0.12 -0.85
CA TYR A 139 -0.69 0.72 -0.54
C TYR A 139 0.62 -0.01 -0.89
N TRP A 140 0.81 -1.22 -0.37
CA TRP A 140 1.99 -2.03 -0.65
C TRP A 140 2.16 -2.30 -2.16
N THR A 141 1.06 -2.59 -2.87
CA THR A 141 1.11 -2.86 -4.32
C THR A 141 1.54 -1.62 -5.11
N LEU A 142 1.05 -0.44 -4.73
CA LEU A 142 1.47 0.84 -5.31
C LEU A 142 2.95 1.11 -5.05
N LYS A 143 3.43 0.93 -3.80
CA LYS A 143 4.85 1.07 -3.45
C LYS A 143 5.71 0.07 -4.22
N TYR A 144 5.27 -1.18 -4.31
CA TYR A 144 5.94 -2.23 -5.08
C TYR A 144 6.07 -1.87 -6.57
N ALA A 145 5.03 -1.25 -7.15
CA ALA A 145 5.04 -0.78 -8.53
C ALA A 145 5.89 0.49 -8.75
N GLY A 146 6.35 1.15 -7.68
CA GLY A 146 7.19 2.34 -7.75
C GLY A 146 6.46 3.67 -7.61
N VAL A 147 5.18 3.67 -7.18
CA VAL A 147 4.49 4.93 -6.83
C VAL A 147 5.12 5.50 -5.57
N GLY A 148 5.79 6.64 -5.68
CA GLY A 148 6.58 7.24 -4.61
C GLY A 148 5.73 7.74 -3.44
N ASN A 149 4.65 8.45 -3.74
CA ASN A 149 3.82 9.13 -2.76
C ASN A 149 2.49 8.40 -2.58
N VAL A 150 2.39 7.59 -1.54
CA VAL A 150 1.17 6.84 -1.19
C VAL A 150 0.85 7.07 0.27
N SER A 151 -0.42 7.27 0.59
CA SER A 151 -0.95 7.38 1.95
C SER A 151 -2.22 6.54 2.09
N ILE A 152 -2.58 6.18 3.32
CA ILE A 152 -3.90 5.66 3.67
C ILE A 152 -4.62 6.74 4.47
N LEU A 153 -5.92 6.95 4.23
CA LEU A 153 -6.75 7.86 5.02
C LEU A 153 -6.88 7.32 6.45
N ASP A 154 -6.36 8.05 7.44
CA ASP A 154 -6.41 7.65 8.85
C ASP A 154 -7.84 7.72 9.41
N GLY A 155 -8.32 6.60 9.93
CA GLY A 155 -9.72 6.42 10.32
C GLY A 155 -10.67 6.26 9.15
N VAL A 156 -10.13 6.10 7.93
CA VAL A 156 -10.81 5.63 6.72
C VAL A 156 -12.00 6.52 6.30
N LEU A 157 -12.89 6.05 5.43
CA LEU A 157 -14.09 6.81 5.03
C LEU A 157 -15.03 7.11 6.24
N ALA A 158 -15.03 6.24 7.24
CA ALA A 158 -15.81 6.47 8.46
C ALA A 158 -15.40 7.75 9.20
N ALA A 159 -14.09 8.02 9.32
CA ALA A 159 -13.60 9.26 9.94
C ALA A 159 -13.89 10.51 9.10
N TRP A 160 -13.86 10.40 7.77
CA TRP A 160 -14.28 11.48 6.87
C TRP A 160 -15.73 11.89 7.12
N LYS A 161 -16.63 10.89 7.20
CA LYS A 161 -18.07 11.11 7.51
C LYS A 161 -18.26 11.66 8.91
N ALA A 162 -17.57 11.11 9.92
CA ALA A 162 -17.64 11.58 11.30
C ALA A 162 -17.16 13.03 11.48
N ALA A 163 -16.23 13.48 10.63
CA ALA A 163 -15.78 14.88 10.60
C ALA A 163 -16.79 15.82 9.90
N GLY A 164 -17.94 15.32 9.42
CA GLY A 164 -18.97 16.13 8.72
C GLY A 164 -18.50 16.67 7.38
N LEU A 165 -17.46 16.06 6.78
CA LEU A 165 -16.90 16.51 5.51
C LEU A 165 -17.79 16.09 4.34
N PRO A 166 -17.77 16.85 3.21
CA PRO A 166 -18.71 16.65 2.10
C PRO A 166 -18.50 15.30 1.40
N LEU A 167 -19.59 14.73 0.91
CA LEU A 167 -19.58 13.59 0.02
C LEU A 167 -20.08 14.01 -1.36
N ALA A 168 -19.49 13.45 -2.40
CA ALA A 168 -20.00 13.46 -3.77
C ALA A 168 -20.80 12.19 -4.02
N THR A 169 -21.66 12.22 -5.05
CA THR A 169 -22.48 11.10 -5.52
C THR A 169 -22.32 10.92 -7.03
N GLY A 170 -22.73 9.75 -7.53
CA GLY A 170 -22.63 9.43 -8.96
C GLY A 170 -21.35 8.66 -9.30
N ALA A 171 -21.23 8.27 -10.56
CA ALA A 171 -20.04 7.61 -11.07
C ALA A 171 -18.93 8.64 -11.36
N GLN A 172 -17.70 8.26 -11.11
CA GLN A 172 -16.51 9.00 -11.52
C GLN A 172 -15.74 8.14 -12.53
N THR A 173 -15.41 8.71 -13.66
CA THR A 173 -14.55 8.06 -14.65
C THR A 173 -13.19 8.73 -14.60
N PRO A 174 -12.12 8.03 -14.21
CA PRO A 174 -10.78 8.59 -14.21
C PRO A 174 -10.35 8.91 -15.66
N SER A 175 -9.52 9.93 -15.83
CA SER A 175 -8.80 10.15 -17.08
C SER A 175 -7.52 9.31 -17.03
N PRO A 176 -7.35 8.31 -17.89
CA PRO A 176 -6.16 7.46 -17.86
C PRO A 176 -4.87 8.25 -18.01
N ALA A 177 -3.84 7.85 -17.27
CA ALA A 177 -2.48 8.35 -17.37
C ALA A 177 -1.54 7.25 -17.92
N ILE A 178 -0.36 7.64 -18.35
CA ILE A 178 0.72 6.69 -18.64
C ILE A 178 1.48 6.48 -17.33
N PHE A 179 1.57 5.25 -16.88
CA PHE A 179 2.35 4.86 -15.73
C PHE A 179 3.40 3.83 -16.16
N THR A 180 4.66 4.04 -15.78
CA THR A 180 5.76 3.10 -16.03
C THR A 180 6.25 2.57 -14.69
N ALA A 181 6.07 1.28 -14.46
CA ALA A 181 6.39 0.69 -13.18
C ALA A 181 7.91 0.56 -12.95
N THR A 182 8.37 1.02 -11.79
CA THR A 182 9.72 0.78 -11.27
C THR A 182 9.63 -0.18 -10.08
N ILE A 183 9.75 -1.47 -10.37
CA ILE A 183 9.47 -2.53 -9.39
C ILE A 183 10.47 -2.52 -8.23
N ASP A 184 9.96 -2.37 -7.01
CA ASP A 184 10.73 -2.49 -5.78
C ASP A 184 10.70 -3.92 -5.22
N ASN A 185 11.69 -4.73 -5.60
CA ASN A 185 11.86 -6.08 -5.05
C ASN A 185 12.38 -6.07 -3.59
N GLY A 186 12.75 -4.92 -3.06
CA GLY A 186 13.23 -4.77 -1.69
C GLY A 186 12.13 -5.09 -0.66
N ILE A 187 10.87 -4.86 -0.99
CA ILE A 187 9.72 -5.08 -0.09
C ILE A 187 8.95 -6.38 -0.37
N LEU A 188 9.33 -7.16 -1.38
CA LEU A 188 8.71 -8.44 -1.73
C LEU A 188 9.60 -9.61 -1.28
N ALA A 189 8.99 -10.64 -0.68
CA ALA A 189 9.58 -11.98 -0.55
C ALA A 189 8.81 -12.95 -1.45
N LEU A 190 9.54 -13.77 -2.20
CA LEU A 190 8.99 -14.85 -3.01
C LEU A 190 9.03 -16.18 -2.23
N ALA A 191 8.26 -17.18 -2.66
CA ALA A 191 8.26 -18.49 -2.01
C ALA A 191 9.65 -19.13 -1.89
N PRO A 192 10.57 -19.04 -2.88
CA PRO A 192 11.95 -19.52 -2.71
C PRO A 192 12.74 -18.77 -1.62
N ASP A 193 12.49 -17.47 -1.42
CA ASP A 193 13.13 -16.72 -0.32
C ASP A 193 12.64 -17.25 1.02
N VAL A 194 11.34 -17.51 1.13
CA VAL A 194 10.71 -18.04 2.36
C VAL A 194 11.19 -19.46 2.64
N GLU A 195 11.33 -20.32 1.62
CA GLU A 195 11.94 -21.66 1.74
C GLU A 195 13.36 -21.59 2.31
N LYS A 196 14.17 -20.65 1.79
CA LYS A 196 15.53 -20.44 2.28
C LYS A 196 15.55 -19.97 3.73
N ILE A 197 14.64 -19.05 4.11
CA ILE A 197 14.53 -18.54 5.47
C ILE A 197 14.09 -19.67 6.43
N GLU A 198 13.13 -20.47 6.04
CA GLU A 198 12.66 -21.61 6.83
C GLU A 198 13.78 -22.62 7.11
N GLN A 199 14.61 -22.92 6.09
CA GLN A 199 15.69 -23.90 6.18
C GLN A 199 16.94 -23.39 6.90
N SER A 200 17.31 -22.12 6.74
CA SER A 200 18.61 -21.59 7.15
C SER A 200 18.57 -20.31 7.98
N GLY A 201 17.39 -19.77 8.26
CA GLY A 201 17.23 -18.50 8.95
C GLY A 201 17.56 -17.29 8.07
N GLY A 202 17.97 -16.20 8.71
CA GLY A 202 18.31 -14.93 8.05
C GLY A 202 17.21 -13.88 8.10
N ALA A 203 15.97 -14.26 8.41
CA ALA A 203 14.88 -13.36 8.71
C ALA A 203 13.88 -14.04 9.67
N THR A 204 13.06 -13.25 10.34
CA THR A 204 11.93 -13.74 11.14
C THR A 204 10.69 -13.83 10.25
N LEU A 205 10.10 -15.03 10.15
CA LEU A 205 8.79 -15.21 9.53
C LEU A 205 7.71 -14.81 10.52
N VAL A 206 6.76 -13.98 10.10
CA VAL A 206 5.64 -13.49 10.93
C VAL A 206 4.33 -13.87 10.29
N ASP A 207 3.56 -14.69 10.98
CA ASP A 207 2.20 -15.06 10.59
C ASP A 207 1.21 -14.03 11.14
N ALA A 208 0.62 -13.26 10.27
CA ALA A 208 -0.33 -12.18 10.58
C ALA A 208 -1.78 -12.67 10.81
N ARG A 209 -2.00 -13.99 10.86
CA ARG A 209 -3.32 -14.58 10.98
C ARG A 209 -3.74 -14.74 12.44
N PRO A 210 -5.07 -14.81 12.70
CA PRO A 210 -5.58 -15.27 14.01
C PRO A 210 -4.94 -16.58 14.46
N VAL A 211 -4.79 -16.71 15.75
CA VAL A 211 -4.16 -17.86 16.41
C VAL A 211 -4.79 -19.21 16.03
N SER A 212 -6.08 -19.22 15.68
CA SER A 212 -6.80 -20.42 15.20
C SER A 212 -6.25 -20.94 13.87
N PHE A 213 -5.85 -20.05 12.97
CA PHE A 213 -5.19 -20.40 11.70
C PHE A 213 -3.75 -20.86 11.93
N PHE A 214 -3.01 -20.14 12.80
CA PHE A 214 -1.63 -20.47 13.13
C PHE A 214 -1.50 -21.88 13.65
N PHE A 215 -2.29 -22.28 14.64
CA PHE A 215 -2.27 -23.63 15.19
C PHE A 215 -3.03 -24.68 14.34
N GLY A 216 -3.57 -24.30 13.19
CA GLY A 216 -4.21 -25.22 12.27
C GLY A 216 -5.60 -25.69 12.69
N LYS A 217 -6.31 -24.96 13.56
CA LYS A 217 -7.74 -25.20 13.83
C LYS A 217 -8.58 -24.78 12.64
N GLU A 218 -8.17 -23.71 11.96
CA GLU A 218 -8.81 -23.16 10.77
C GLU A 218 -7.83 -23.05 9.60
N LYS A 219 -8.35 -22.96 8.39
CA LYS A 219 -7.59 -22.62 7.18
C LYS A 219 -8.44 -21.83 6.21
N ALA A 220 -7.82 -21.01 5.40
CA ALA A 220 -8.50 -20.37 4.27
C ALA A 220 -8.99 -21.44 3.26
N PRO A 221 -10.17 -21.26 2.63
CA PRO A 221 -10.69 -22.21 1.65
C PRO A 221 -9.68 -22.53 0.52
N ALA A 222 -8.94 -21.52 0.06
CA ALA A 222 -7.96 -21.65 -1.01
C ALA A 222 -6.62 -22.29 -0.57
N ALA A 223 -6.32 -22.36 0.74
CA ALA A 223 -5.11 -23.01 1.22
C ALA A 223 -5.29 -24.54 1.25
N ALA A 224 -4.26 -25.29 0.82
CA ALA A 224 -4.33 -26.74 0.75
C ALA A 224 -4.12 -27.43 2.12
N ALA A 225 -3.40 -26.78 3.06
CA ALA A 225 -3.06 -27.36 4.36
C ALA A 225 -3.42 -26.44 5.54
N TYR A 226 -3.54 -27.06 6.72
CA TYR A 226 -3.76 -26.41 8.02
C TYR A 226 -2.43 -26.19 8.72
N GLY A 227 -2.27 -25.05 9.41
CA GLY A 227 -1.07 -24.73 10.18
C GLY A 227 -0.30 -23.55 9.58
N HIS A 228 0.98 -23.45 9.94
CA HIS A 228 1.86 -22.32 9.62
C HIS A 228 3.20 -22.79 9.04
N ILE A 229 3.98 -21.87 8.49
CA ILE A 229 5.35 -22.14 8.03
C ILE A 229 6.23 -22.39 9.26
N PRO A 230 7.00 -23.49 9.32
CA PRO A 230 7.79 -23.83 10.50
C PRO A 230 8.72 -22.70 10.94
N GLY A 231 8.86 -22.53 12.25
CA GLY A 231 9.70 -21.50 12.86
C GLY A 231 9.12 -20.08 12.80
N ALA A 232 7.91 -19.88 12.26
CA ALA A 232 7.27 -18.57 12.24
C ALA A 232 6.77 -18.16 13.65
N LEU A 233 6.82 -16.85 13.92
CA LEU A 233 6.15 -16.24 15.06
C LEU A 233 4.75 -15.78 14.63
N ASN A 234 3.80 -15.72 15.57
CA ASN A 234 2.45 -15.25 15.28
C ASN A 234 2.23 -13.87 15.90
N ILE A 235 1.98 -12.88 15.07
CA ILE A 235 1.41 -11.58 15.46
C ILE A 235 0.18 -11.37 14.62
N ASP A 236 -0.99 -11.61 15.18
CA ASP A 236 -2.27 -11.37 14.53
C ASP A 236 -2.39 -9.87 14.18
N SER A 237 -2.63 -9.56 12.91
CA SER A 237 -2.78 -8.18 12.42
C SER A 237 -3.83 -7.36 13.17
N ALA A 238 -4.83 -8.03 13.75
CA ALA A 238 -5.82 -7.38 14.60
C ALA A 238 -5.23 -6.75 15.87
N GLN A 239 -4.06 -7.18 16.32
CA GLN A 239 -3.38 -6.58 17.46
C GLN A 239 -2.95 -5.13 17.20
N PHE A 240 -2.67 -4.78 15.95
CA PHE A 240 -2.28 -3.42 15.55
C PHE A 240 -3.47 -2.47 15.35
N TYR A 241 -4.69 -3.00 15.31
CA TYR A 241 -5.89 -2.25 14.95
C TYR A 241 -6.79 -1.98 16.15
N ASP A 242 -7.40 -0.80 16.19
CA ASP A 242 -8.44 -0.42 17.13
C ASP A 242 -9.81 -0.42 16.45
N PRO A 243 -10.66 -1.42 16.71
CA PRO A 243 -11.98 -1.52 16.09
C PRO A 243 -12.97 -0.45 16.55
N ALA A 244 -12.71 0.23 17.68
CA ALA A 244 -13.60 1.28 18.18
C ALA A 244 -13.46 2.57 17.36
N THR A 245 -12.27 2.81 16.82
CA THR A 245 -11.97 4.03 16.04
C THR A 245 -11.73 3.76 14.56
N ASN A 246 -11.68 2.49 14.14
CA ASN A 246 -11.29 2.05 12.80
C ASN A 246 -9.92 2.60 12.38
N ARG A 247 -8.97 2.60 13.30
CA ARG A 247 -7.60 3.10 13.11
C ARG A 247 -6.57 2.07 13.55
N LEU A 248 -5.35 2.27 13.09
CA LEU A 248 -4.22 1.65 13.76
C LEU A 248 -4.03 2.27 15.15
N LYS A 249 -3.53 1.48 16.07
CA LYS A 249 -3.20 1.94 17.43
C LYS A 249 -2.13 3.04 17.40
N PRO A 250 -1.99 3.82 18.49
CA PRO A 250 -0.92 4.81 18.61
C PRO A 250 0.47 4.19 18.42
N LYS A 251 1.41 4.94 17.82
CA LYS A 251 2.76 4.46 17.48
C LYS A 251 3.49 3.77 18.64
N ALA A 252 3.29 4.24 19.88
CA ALA A 252 3.91 3.63 21.05
C ALA A 252 3.39 2.21 21.32
N GLU A 253 2.08 1.97 21.14
CA GLU A 253 1.47 0.65 21.29
C GLU A 253 1.88 -0.28 20.14
N LEU A 254 1.91 0.25 18.89
CA LEU A 254 2.43 -0.50 17.75
C LEU A 254 3.88 -0.96 17.99
N ALA A 255 4.72 -0.08 18.52
CA ALA A 255 6.11 -0.39 18.85
C ALA A 255 6.23 -1.43 19.96
N ALA A 256 5.34 -1.38 20.98
CA ALA A 256 5.31 -2.37 22.04
C ALA A 256 4.99 -3.78 21.50
N ILE A 257 3.97 -3.91 20.65
CA ILE A 257 3.62 -5.18 19.99
C ILE A 257 4.79 -5.66 19.11
N ALA A 258 5.35 -4.77 18.28
CA ALA A 258 6.46 -5.12 17.40
C ALA A 258 7.77 -5.47 18.15
N SER A 259 7.90 -5.10 19.42
CA SER A 259 9.06 -5.47 20.26
C SER A 259 9.12 -6.96 20.60
N GLU A 260 8.03 -7.71 20.42
CA GLU A 260 8.01 -9.17 20.55
C GLU A 260 8.81 -9.85 19.40
N LEU A 261 9.03 -9.14 18.28
CA LEU A 261 9.84 -9.64 17.18
C LEU A 261 11.31 -9.37 17.40
N PRO A 262 12.19 -10.35 17.10
CA PRO A 262 13.63 -10.14 17.08
C PRO A 262 14.04 -8.96 16.19
N ALA A 263 15.17 -8.35 16.51
CA ALA A 263 15.78 -7.39 15.61
C ALA A 263 16.23 -8.07 14.31
N GLY A 264 16.20 -7.35 13.19
CA GLY A 264 16.67 -7.87 11.90
C GLY A 264 15.57 -7.90 10.83
N ALA A 265 15.84 -8.65 9.77
CA ALA A 265 14.89 -8.79 8.68
C ALA A 265 13.64 -9.57 9.08
N THR A 266 12.51 -9.15 8.53
CA THR A 266 11.20 -9.75 8.83
C THR A 266 10.46 -10.03 7.52
N VAL A 267 9.77 -11.16 7.43
CA VAL A 267 8.86 -11.47 6.31
C VAL A 267 7.48 -11.77 6.88
N ALA A 268 6.54 -10.87 6.61
CA ALA A 268 5.14 -11.06 7.01
C ALA A 268 4.38 -11.88 5.96
N TYR A 269 3.56 -12.81 6.43
CA TYR A 269 2.65 -13.59 5.59
C TYR A 269 1.31 -13.82 6.31
N CYS A 270 0.28 -14.21 5.55
CA CYS A 270 -1.01 -14.61 6.13
C CYS A 270 -1.65 -15.73 5.28
N ASN A 271 -2.91 -15.63 4.91
CA ASN A 271 -3.52 -16.55 3.95
C ASN A 271 -3.22 -16.15 2.50
N THR A 272 -3.35 -14.85 2.15
CA THR A 272 -3.36 -14.30 0.80
C THR A 272 -2.60 -12.97 0.69
N GLY A 273 -1.72 -12.64 1.64
CA GLY A 273 -0.98 -11.39 1.71
C GLY A 273 -1.83 -10.14 2.02
N HIS A 274 -3.01 -10.33 2.56
CA HIS A 274 -3.96 -9.28 2.88
C HIS A 274 -3.73 -8.75 4.31
N TRP A 275 -3.91 -9.57 5.35
CA TRP A 275 -3.59 -9.20 6.74
C TRP A 275 -2.10 -8.89 6.93
N ALA A 276 -1.25 -9.68 6.31
CA ALA A 276 0.20 -9.48 6.37
C ALA A 276 0.67 -8.15 5.79
N ALA A 277 -0.11 -7.54 4.89
CA ALA A 277 0.17 -6.19 4.42
C ALA A 277 -0.04 -5.15 5.53
N THR A 278 -0.96 -5.37 6.48
CA THR A 278 -1.09 -4.54 7.68
C THR A 278 0.16 -4.62 8.54
N ASP A 279 0.66 -5.84 8.81
CA ASP A 279 1.89 -6.04 9.59
C ASP A 279 3.09 -5.40 8.90
N TRP A 280 3.22 -5.61 7.57
CA TRP A 280 4.26 -4.95 6.80
C TRP A 280 4.15 -3.43 6.87
N PHE A 281 2.96 -2.86 6.70
CA PHE A 281 2.73 -1.41 6.77
C PHE A 281 3.13 -0.84 8.14
N VAL A 282 2.75 -1.52 9.22
CA VAL A 282 3.14 -1.10 10.58
C VAL A 282 4.65 -1.20 10.76
N LEU A 283 5.24 -2.34 10.43
CA LEU A 283 6.67 -2.57 10.65
C LEU A 283 7.54 -1.67 9.77
N HIS A 284 7.25 -1.63 8.47
CA HIS A 284 8.06 -0.91 7.49
C HIS A 284 7.82 0.60 7.52
N GLU A 285 6.56 1.02 7.34
CA GLU A 285 6.23 2.42 7.11
C GLU A 285 6.11 3.23 8.42
N LEU A 286 5.51 2.65 9.47
CA LEU A 286 5.27 3.39 10.70
C LEU A 286 6.40 3.26 11.72
N LEU A 287 7.05 2.09 11.78
CA LEU A 287 8.11 1.81 12.75
C LEU A 287 9.52 1.83 12.15
N GLY A 288 9.65 2.01 10.82
CA GLY A 288 10.93 2.18 10.14
C GLY A 288 11.79 0.91 10.08
N ARG A 289 11.18 -0.28 10.14
CA ARG A 289 11.88 -1.55 9.90
C ARG A 289 12.04 -1.78 8.39
N ASN A 290 12.93 -1.03 7.75
CA ASN A 290 13.11 -0.98 6.29
C ASN A 290 13.49 -2.32 5.64
N ASN A 291 13.82 -3.32 6.43
CA ASN A 291 14.10 -4.70 6.02
C ASN A 291 12.90 -5.64 6.20
N ALA A 292 11.71 -5.11 6.48
CA ALA A 292 10.47 -5.88 6.48
C ALA A 292 9.97 -6.09 5.04
N LYS A 293 9.63 -7.34 4.70
CA LYS A 293 9.10 -7.75 3.39
C LYS A 293 7.72 -8.39 3.55
N LEU A 294 6.96 -8.37 2.46
CA LEU A 294 5.69 -9.09 2.37
C LEU A 294 5.86 -10.35 1.49
N PHE A 295 5.54 -11.51 2.02
CA PHE A 295 5.28 -12.72 1.23
C PHE A 295 3.83 -12.69 0.77
N ALA A 296 3.62 -12.07 -0.39
CA ALA A 296 2.29 -11.73 -0.89
C ALA A 296 1.41 -12.95 -1.22
N GLY A 297 1.99 -14.05 -1.72
CA GLY A 297 1.27 -15.30 -2.01
C GLY A 297 0.89 -16.09 -0.76
N SER A 298 1.63 -15.89 0.35
CA SER A 298 1.28 -16.41 1.67
C SER A 298 0.96 -17.91 1.72
N MET A 299 0.08 -18.34 2.64
CA MET A 299 -0.26 -19.77 2.82
C MET A 299 -0.93 -20.39 1.59
N VAL A 300 -1.65 -19.62 0.78
CA VAL A 300 -2.25 -20.15 -0.45
C VAL A 300 -1.18 -20.54 -1.45
N GLU A 301 -0.14 -19.71 -1.64
CA GLU A 301 1.01 -20.07 -2.48
C GLU A 301 1.89 -21.12 -1.81
N TRP A 302 2.17 -20.97 -0.51
CA TRP A 302 3.01 -21.91 0.21
C TRP A 302 2.47 -23.35 0.12
N THR A 303 1.19 -23.53 0.42
CA THR A 303 0.56 -24.85 0.45
C THR A 303 0.19 -25.40 -0.93
N SER A 304 0.30 -24.61 -2.00
CA SER A 304 0.12 -25.11 -3.38
C SER A 304 1.19 -26.11 -3.80
N ASN A 305 2.35 -26.09 -3.14
CA ASN A 305 3.41 -27.07 -3.29
C ASN A 305 3.45 -27.99 -2.05
N ALA A 306 3.03 -29.24 -2.23
CA ALA A 306 2.95 -30.23 -1.15
C ALA A 306 4.32 -30.62 -0.55
N SER A 307 5.45 -30.28 -1.20
CA SER A 307 6.79 -30.53 -0.64
C SER A 307 7.21 -29.49 0.42
N ARG A 308 6.51 -28.37 0.52
CA ARG A 308 6.80 -27.33 1.52
C ARG A 308 6.30 -27.76 2.88
N PRO A 309 7.15 -27.64 3.92
CA PRO A 309 6.79 -28.09 5.24
C PRO A 309 5.73 -27.19 5.89
N ILE A 310 4.93 -27.82 6.75
CA ILE A 310 3.89 -27.17 7.55
C ILE A 310 4.01 -27.66 8.99
N GLU A 311 3.97 -26.72 9.93
CA GLU A 311 3.80 -27.03 11.35
C GLU A 311 2.34 -26.77 11.76
N SER A 312 1.75 -27.69 12.52
CA SER A 312 0.36 -27.63 12.94
C SER A 312 0.14 -28.38 14.24
N ALA A 313 -0.62 -27.81 15.14
CA ALA A 313 -1.09 -28.52 16.34
C ALA A 313 -2.23 -29.50 16.03
N ARG A 314 -2.74 -29.51 14.80
CA ARG A 314 -3.80 -30.41 14.34
C ARG A 314 -3.31 -31.85 14.25
N THR A 315 -4.07 -32.76 14.79
CA THR A 315 -3.76 -34.18 14.82
C THR A 315 -4.51 -34.94 13.71
N LYS A 316 -4.02 -36.15 13.35
CA LYS A 316 -4.77 -37.06 12.45
C LYS A 316 -6.15 -37.41 13.00
N TRP A 317 -6.32 -37.38 14.32
CA TRP A 317 -7.60 -37.59 14.99
C TRP A 317 -8.59 -36.45 14.71
N ASP A 318 -8.14 -35.22 14.67
CA ASP A 318 -8.98 -34.07 14.31
C ASP A 318 -9.46 -34.17 12.87
N ASP A 319 -8.61 -34.65 11.96
CA ASP A 319 -8.99 -34.91 10.58
C ASP A 319 -10.04 -36.02 10.46
N LEU A 320 -9.91 -37.07 11.25
CA LEU A 320 -10.89 -38.15 11.29
C LEU A 320 -12.23 -37.69 11.84
N LYS A 321 -12.25 -36.94 12.96
CA LYS A 321 -13.48 -36.37 13.53
C LYS A 321 -14.20 -35.53 12.48
N LYS A 322 -13.49 -34.66 11.76
CA LYS A 322 -14.07 -33.82 10.71
C LYS A 322 -14.69 -34.65 9.59
N LYS A 323 -14.02 -35.72 9.14
CA LYS A 323 -14.57 -36.63 8.12
C LYS A 323 -15.82 -37.37 8.58
N LEU A 324 -15.95 -37.63 9.87
CA LEU A 324 -17.09 -38.31 10.48
C LEU A 324 -18.23 -37.34 10.90
N GLY A 325 -18.08 -36.02 10.60
CA GLY A 325 -19.06 -35.02 11.00
C GLY A 325 -19.15 -34.78 12.51
N MET A 326 -18.17 -35.25 13.28
CA MET A 326 -18.07 -35.06 14.72
C MET A 326 -17.41 -33.67 14.94
N GLY A 327 -18.13 -32.73 15.58
CA GLY A 327 -17.60 -31.40 15.86
C GLY A 327 -16.22 -31.43 16.55
N THR A 328 -15.38 -30.46 16.23
CA THR A 328 -14.08 -30.24 16.89
C THR A 328 -14.24 -29.48 18.17
#